data_ece0e3bb70c98edae1b5765e554309aa
#
_entry.id   ece0e3bb70c98edae1b5765e554309aa
#
_cell.length_a   1.000
_cell.length_b   1.000
_cell.length_c   1.000
_cell.angle_alpha   90.00
_cell.angle_beta   90.00
_cell.angle_gamma   90.00
#
_symmetry.space_group_name_H-M   'P 1'
#
loop_
_entity.id
_entity.type
_entity.pdbx_description
1 polymer ?
#
loop_
_entity_poly.entity_id
_entity_poly.type
_entity_poly.pdbx_seq_one_letter_code
_entity_poly.pdbx_strand_id
1 'polypeptide(L)'
;MNLDALYSTVDILNYLGVICNDTTVLDDKKNRLNVNKDLELNRMHRIIYGAIENIYFNNDIKEIDAVNINMFLSAYPDQYGYYTQHKGDELVTKIKTIAKNSSFEMALNTIKKFTLLREYEKVGFGTKDIYDTTLIDPVAISLQRKNFDALTELDIRNKVKSKMDLVHENMQIETGEMFSFHAGDSIQELIQRCKEEPTWGHSFQSKLFNRVFRGLLGKKVMIRSGSTGSGKSRQMIGDMANTSAKMMYDNSTHQWIVNNRPTSSVFITTELDKDEVQLALLATISGVPEDIIKDGKYTPEVEERLRIAGEVVIDSDIYFEYASNFSLTDLESMIEKNINRHETGFVFFDYIQITPRFAQEVRNVFGYDLREDQMLNLMVSGLKNMANKYDLFILTATQLNRNHKSDEYPDATHLRGGQATADKADYGIITMRASAKDKEKLEKLMSTNKKFNCSMPTHGHHVFKNRGGKYTGVIIWVNMNLDNMTIEDCFVTTQDFEQLYVEPKIL
;
A
#
# COMPACT_ATOMS: atom_id res chain seq x y z
N MET A 1 -28.85 8.01 18.83
CA MET A 1 -28.84 6.62 19.32
C MET A 1 -28.34 6.60 20.76
N ASN A 2 -28.80 5.66 21.63
CA ASN A 2 -28.25 5.55 22.99
C ASN A 2 -26.87 4.86 22.92
N LEU A 3 -25.80 5.60 23.16
CA LEU A 3 -24.42 5.07 23.11
C LEU A 3 -24.16 4.00 24.18
N ASP A 4 -24.84 4.07 25.31
CA ASP A 4 -24.71 3.07 26.41
C ASP A 4 -25.14 1.68 25.97
N ALA A 5 -26.09 1.60 25.02
CA ALA A 5 -26.56 0.33 24.48
C ALA A 5 -25.55 -0.32 23.49
N LEU A 6 -24.55 0.43 23.02
CA LEU A 6 -23.44 -0.08 22.25
C LEU A 6 -22.21 -0.42 23.13
N TYR A 7 -22.47 -0.97 24.32
CA TYR A 7 -21.48 -1.35 25.31
C TYR A 7 -21.82 -2.70 25.95
N SER A 8 -21.08 -3.73 25.56
CA SER A 8 -21.36 -5.08 26.07
C SER A 8 -20.63 -5.36 27.40
N THR A 9 -21.30 -5.07 28.51
CA THR A 9 -20.76 -5.38 29.84
C THR A 9 -20.37 -6.86 29.97
N VAL A 10 -21.17 -7.77 29.41
CA VAL A 10 -20.94 -9.21 29.51
C VAL A 10 -19.63 -9.61 28.80
N ASP A 11 -19.44 -9.12 27.58
CA ASP A 11 -18.21 -9.41 26.81
C ASP A 11 -16.97 -8.81 27.48
N ILE A 12 -17.08 -7.58 28.02
CA ILE A 12 -15.98 -6.92 28.74
C ILE A 12 -15.62 -7.68 30.02
N LEU A 13 -16.61 -8.12 30.79
CA LEU A 13 -16.37 -8.90 32.02
C LEU A 13 -15.73 -10.26 31.70
N ASN A 14 -16.14 -10.92 30.59
CA ASN A 14 -15.48 -12.13 30.15
C ASN A 14 -14.04 -11.87 29.75
N TYR A 15 -13.81 -10.83 28.97
CA TYR A 15 -12.47 -10.41 28.54
C TYR A 15 -11.56 -10.13 29.75
N LEU A 16 -12.03 -9.29 30.71
CA LEU A 16 -11.28 -8.96 31.92
C LEU A 16 -10.97 -10.20 32.75
N GLY A 17 -11.92 -11.13 32.88
CA GLY A 17 -11.74 -12.36 33.64
C GLY A 17 -10.71 -13.29 32.97
N VAL A 18 -10.69 -13.38 31.64
CA VAL A 18 -9.68 -14.18 30.89
C VAL A 18 -8.29 -13.61 31.09
N ILE A 19 -8.09 -12.29 30.94
CA ILE A 19 -6.77 -11.67 31.12
C ILE A 19 -6.32 -11.66 32.60
N CYS A 20 -7.24 -11.73 33.58
CA CYS A 20 -6.88 -11.99 34.97
C CYS A 20 -6.34 -13.41 35.17
N ASN A 21 -6.89 -14.40 34.48
CA ASN A 21 -6.46 -15.80 34.57
C ASN A 21 -5.18 -16.09 33.79
N ASP A 22 -4.96 -15.38 32.67
CA ASP A 22 -3.77 -15.52 31.87
C ASP A 22 -3.44 -14.18 31.17
N THR A 23 -2.52 -13.43 31.74
CA THR A 23 -2.12 -12.13 31.23
C THR A 23 -1.25 -12.23 29.96
N THR A 24 -0.67 -13.39 29.66
CA THR A 24 0.14 -13.60 28.45
C THR A 24 -0.64 -13.39 27.15
N VAL A 25 -1.96 -13.46 27.24
CA VAL A 25 -2.87 -13.09 26.15
C VAL A 25 -2.61 -11.65 25.65
N LEU A 26 -2.12 -10.75 26.52
CA LEU A 26 -1.80 -9.36 26.20
C LEU A 26 -0.47 -9.18 25.41
N ASP A 27 0.31 -10.24 25.23
CA ASP A 27 1.53 -10.19 24.38
C ASP A 27 1.20 -9.85 22.95
N ASP A 28 0.13 -10.44 22.41
CA ASP A 28 -0.39 -10.01 21.11
C ASP A 28 -1.09 -8.65 21.24
N LYS A 29 -0.51 -7.63 20.62
CA LYS A 29 -1.06 -6.27 20.57
C LYS A 29 -2.52 -6.21 20.08
N LYS A 30 -2.94 -7.18 19.26
CA LYS A 30 -4.32 -7.26 18.75
C LYS A 30 -5.33 -7.52 19.88
N ASN A 31 -4.89 -8.19 20.94
CA ASN A 31 -5.73 -8.54 22.06
C ASN A 31 -5.93 -7.39 23.06
N ARG A 32 -5.18 -6.31 22.94
CA ARG A 32 -5.25 -5.17 23.86
C ARG A 32 -6.43 -4.26 23.55
N LEU A 33 -7.01 -3.70 24.60
CA LEU A 33 -8.07 -2.71 24.51
C LEU A 33 -7.50 -1.29 24.61
N ASN A 34 -8.16 -0.35 23.96
CA ASN A 34 -7.91 1.07 24.18
C ASN A 34 -8.79 1.55 25.36
N VAL A 35 -8.16 1.83 26.49
CA VAL A 35 -8.83 2.22 27.73
C VAL A 35 -9.81 3.39 27.52
N ASN A 36 -9.44 4.37 26.70
CA ASN A 36 -10.21 5.60 26.51
C ASN A 36 -11.35 5.46 25.50
N LYS A 37 -11.34 4.40 24.68
CA LYS A 37 -12.34 4.14 23.66
C LYS A 37 -13.18 2.89 23.97
N ASP A 38 -12.52 1.75 24.20
CA ASP A 38 -13.19 0.48 24.38
C ASP A 38 -13.92 0.41 25.73
N LEU A 39 -13.37 1.07 26.76
CA LEU A 39 -13.87 1.05 28.14
C LEU A 39 -14.40 2.41 28.62
N GLU A 40 -14.63 3.37 27.71
CA GLU A 40 -14.95 4.77 28.04
C GLU A 40 -16.20 4.93 28.93
N LEU A 41 -17.21 4.07 28.77
CA LEU A 41 -18.49 4.19 29.43
C LEU A 41 -18.54 3.61 30.89
N ASN A 42 -17.46 2.92 31.30
CA ASN A 42 -17.44 2.33 32.63
C ASN A 42 -16.11 2.53 33.34
N ARG A 43 -16.13 3.38 34.40
CA ARG A 43 -14.93 3.71 35.17
C ARG A 43 -14.32 2.49 35.87
N MET A 44 -15.11 1.54 36.36
CA MET A 44 -14.65 0.33 37.05
C MET A 44 -13.84 -0.55 36.06
N HIS A 45 -14.39 -0.76 34.84
CA HIS A 45 -13.71 -1.57 33.82
C HIS A 45 -12.38 -0.94 33.41
N ARG A 46 -12.31 0.40 33.31
CA ARG A 46 -11.05 1.11 33.02
C ARG A 46 -10.02 0.92 34.12
N ILE A 47 -10.44 1.02 35.39
CA ILE A 47 -9.56 0.86 36.55
C ILE A 47 -9.01 -0.57 36.59
N ILE A 48 -9.87 -1.58 36.46
CA ILE A 48 -9.45 -3.00 36.49
C ILE A 48 -8.51 -3.31 35.33
N TYR A 49 -8.87 -2.94 34.09
CA TYR A 49 -8.02 -3.20 32.92
C TYR A 49 -6.67 -2.48 33.04
N GLY A 50 -6.68 -1.19 33.40
CA GLY A 50 -5.46 -0.42 33.56
C GLY A 50 -4.54 -0.99 34.65
N ALA A 51 -5.11 -1.50 35.75
CA ALA A 51 -4.33 -2.18 36.78
C ALA A 51 -3.70 -3.47 36.25
N ILE A 52 -4.49 -4.34 35.58
CA ILE A 52 -3.98 -5.58 34.99
C ILE A 52 -2.85 -5.32 34.01
N GLU A 53 -3.07 -4.40 33.06
CA GLU A 53 -2.09 -4.05 32.04
C GLU A 53 -0.77 -3.55 32.66
N ASN A 54 -0.84 -2.64 33.62
CA ASN A 54 0.33 -2.12 34.30
C ASN A 54 1.05 -3.17 35.16
N ILE A 55 0.32 -4.02 35.89
CA ILE A 55 0.91 -5.09 36.69
C ILE A 55 1.66 -6.06 35.79
N TYR A 56 1.03 -6.47 34.68
CA TYR A 56 1.66 -7.39 33.75
C TYR A 56 2.94 -6.85 33.15
N PHE A 57 2.89 -5.67 32.54
CA PHE A 57 4.07 -5.10 31.83
C PHE A 57 5.20 -4.66 32.74
N ASN A 58 4.91 -4.36 34.02
CA ASN A 58 5.95 -3.96 34.97
C ASN A 58 6.54 -5.11 35.77
N ASN A 59 5.77 -6.18 35.99
CA ASN A 59 6.15 -7.26 36.93
C ASN A 59 6.09 -8.68 36.33
N ASP A 60 5.69 -8.82 35.08
CA ASP A 60 5.56 -10.12 34.36
C ASP A 60 4.73 -11.19 35.13
N ILE A 61 3.68 -10.73 35.81
CA ILE A 61 2.79 -11.61 36.59
C ILE A 61 1.77 -12.23 35.63
N LYS A 62 1.77 -13.58 35.51
CA LYS A 62 0.93 -14.31 34.55
C LYS A 62 -0.52 -14.49 35.00
N GLU A 63 -0.78 -14.49 36.29
CA GLU A 63 -2.12 -14.58 36.85
C GLU A 63 -2.31 -13.48 37.87
N ILE A 64 -3.36 -12.66 37.70
CA ILE A 64 -3.64 -11.49 38.53
C ILE A 64 -4.95 -11.76 39.30
N ASP A 65 -4.94 -11.48 40.60
CA ASP A 65 -6.10 -11.56 41.48
C ASP A 65 -6.48 -10.21 42.11
N ALA A 66 -7.50 -10.20 42.93
CA ALA A 66 -7.94 -8.98 43.61
C ALA A 66 -6.87 -8.40 44.53
N VAL A 67 -5.99 -9.24 45.11
CA VAL A 67 -4.90 -8.79 46.00
C VAL A 67 -3.85 -8.03 45.20
N ASN A 68 -3.46 -8.54 44.03
CA ASN A 68 -2.52 -7.86 43.15
C ASN A 68 -3.06 -6.49 42.68
N ILE A 69 -4.36 -6.43 42.33
CA ILE A 69 -5.01 -5.18 41.94
C ILE A 69 -5.08 -4.17 43.08
N ASN A 70 -5.46 -4.61 44.30
CA ASN A 70 -5.45 -3.77 45.48
C ASN A 70 -4.06 -3.20 45.78
N MET A 71 -3.04 -4.06 45.75
CA MET A 71 -1.66 -3.66 45.99
C MET A 71 -1.21 -2.60 44.98
N PHE A 72 -1.52 -2.79 43.71
CA PHE A 72 -1.20 -1.80 42.67
C PHE A 72 -1.96 -0.49 42.87
N LEU A 73 -3.29 -0.56 43.06
CA LEU A 73 -4.14 0.61 43.18
C LEU A 73 -3.90 1.41 44.45
N SER A 74 -3.30 0.83 45.52
CA SER A 74 -2.97 1.52 46.74
C SER A 74 -2.05 2.76 46.54
N ALA A 75 -1.29 2.76 45.43
CA ALA A 75 -0.50 3.90 45.00
C ALA A 75 -1.32 5.02 44.29
N TYR A 76 -2.60 4.78 44.02
CA TYR A 76 -3.50 5.69 43.29
C TYR A 76 -4.79 5.94 44.08
N PRO A 77 -4.81 6.87 45.06
CA PRO A 77 -5.89 7.02 46.00
C PRO A 77 -7.31 7.17 45.42
N ASP A 78 -7.44 7.94 44.35
CA ASP A 78 -8.74 8.18 43.69
C ASP A 78 -9.30 6.93 42.99
N GLN A 79 -8.45 6.16 42.33
CA GLN A 79 -8.82 4.91 41.70
C GLN A 79 -9.12 3.84 42.73
N TYR A 80 -8.27 3.75 43.75
CA TYR A 80 -8.45 2.81 44.85
C TYR A 80 -9.73 3.07 45.65
N GLY A 81 -10.00 4.35 45.97
CA GLY A 81 -11.25 4.74 46.65
C GLY A 81 -12.49 4.35 45.85
N TYR A 82 -12.50 4.60 44.54
CA TYR A 82 -13.61 4.19 43.68
C TYR A 82 -13.74 2.65 43.59
N TYR A 83 -12.63 1.94 43.41
CA TYR A 83 -12.58 0.48 43.32
C TYR A 83 -13.16 -0.20 44.58
N THR A 84 -12.71 0.24 45.74
CA THR A 84 -13.20 -0.32 47.04
C THR A 84 -14.62 0.04 47.32
N GLN A 85 -15.05 1.29 47.08
CA GLN A 85 -16.45 1.73 47.28
C GLN A 85 -17.44 0.93 46.44
N HIS A 86 -17.03 0.50 45.23
CA HIS A 86 -17.88 -0.24 44.28
C HIS A 86 -17.58 -1.74 44.26
N LYS A 87 -16.99 -2.29 45.32
CA LYS A 87 -16.76 -3.74 45.51
C LYS A 87 -15.93 -4.37 44.38
N GLY A 88 -14.86 -3.71 43.98
CA GLY A 88 -13.99 -4.18 42.89
C GLY A 88 -13.41 -5.58 43.16
N ASP A 89 -13.07 -5.90 44.40
CA ASP A 89 -12.56 -7.23 44.81
C ASP A 89 -13.57 -8.36 44.57
N GLU A 90 -14.84 -8.13 44.95
CA GLU A 90 -15.91 -9.11 44.68
C GLU A 90 -16.09 -9.30 43.17
N LEU A 91 -16.01 -8.19 42.41
CA LEU A 91 -16.11 -8.22 40.93
C LEU A 91 -14.96 -9.01 40.31
N VAL A 92 -13.71 -8.70 40.66
CA VAL A 92 -12.51 -9.39 40.11
C VAL A 92 -12.57 -10.89 40.41
N THR A 93 -12.88 -11.25 41.67
CA THR A 93 -13.03 -12.67 42.09
C THR A 93 -14.07 -13.38 41.26
N LYS A 94 -15.23 -12.72 41.06
CA LYS A 94 -16.34 -13.27 40.27
C LYS A 94 -16.01 -13.46 38.81
N ILE A 95 -15.42 -12.46 38.14
CA ILE A 95 -15.10 -12.55 36.71
C ILE A 95 -14.06 -13.61 36.44
N LYS A 96 -13.05 -13.77 37.29
CA LYS A 96 -12.09 -14.88 37.17
C LYS A 96 -12.75 -16.24 37.16
N THR A 97 -13.75 -16.43 37.99
CA THR A 97 -14.47 -17.72 38.13
C THR A 97 -15.36 -18.02 36.93
N ILE A 98 -16.02 -17.00 36.36
CA ILE A 98 -17.01 -17.19 35.28
C ILE A 98 -16.42 -17.06 33.88
N ALA A 99 -15.18 -16.55 33.74
CA ALA A 99 -14.54 -16.32 32.47
C ALA A 99 -14.34 -17.60 31.63
N LYS A 100 -14.59 -17.49 30.32
CA LYS A 100 -14.49 -18.60 29.38
C LYS A 100 -13.48 -18.25 28.26
N ASN A 101 -12.35 -18.94 28.27
CA ASN A 101 -11.33 -18.76 27.23
C ASN A 101 -11.88 -19.03 25.82
N SER A 102 -12.79 -20.00 25.66
CA SER A 102 -13.43 -20.31 24.38
C SER A 102 -14.25 -19.16 23.77
N SER A 103 -14.61 -18.16 24.56
CA SER A 103 -15.38 -16.99 24.13
C SER A 103 -14.54 -15.72 24.07
N PHE A 104 -13.22 -15.80 24.26
CA PHE A 104 -12.35 -14.63 24.35
C PHE A 104 -12.32 -13.82 23.05
N GLU A 105 -12.01 -14.47 21.92
CA GLU A 105 -11.97 -13.80 20.63
C GLU A 105 -13.32 -13.19 20.23
N MET A 106 -14.41 -13.89 20.50
CA MET A 106 -15.74 -13.37 20.20
C MET A 106 -16.04 -12.13 21.06
N ALA A 107 -15.71 -12.16 22.36
CA ALA A 107 -15.88 -11.03 23.27
C ALA A 107 -15.04 -9.83 22.81
N LEU A 108 -13.76 -10.03 22.50
CA LEU A 108 -12.86 -8.99 22.01
C LEU A 108 -13.37 -8.35 20.72
N ASN A 109 -13.76 -9.15 19.74
CA ASN A 109 -14.32 -8.68 18.49
C ASN A 109 -15.61 -7.87 18.70
N THR A 110 -16.48 -8.31 19.60
CA THR A 110 -17.70 -7.57 19.95
C THR A 110 -17.39 -6.22 20.57
N ILE A 111 -16.45 -6.17 21.52
CA ILE A 111 -16.02 -4.92 22.17
C ILE A 111 -15.53 -3.93 21.11
N LYS A 112 -14.62 -4.36 20.22
CA LYS A 112 -14.06 -3.51 19.18
C LYS A 112 -15.09 -3.05 18.16
N LYS A 113 -16.01 -3.93 17.74
CA LYS A 113 -17.10 -3.56 16.84
C LYS A 113 -18.04 -2.52 17.47
N PHE A 114 -18.41 -2.68 18.73
CA PHE A 114 -19.24 -1.68 19.41
C PHE A 114 -18.50 -0.35 19.61
N THR A 115 -17.21 -0.38 19.90
CA THR A 115 -16.39 0.83 19.93
C THR A 115 -16.42 1.54 18.59
N LEU A 116 -16.25 0.82 17.48
CA LEU A 116 -16.32 1.37 16.14
C LEU A 116 -17.67 2.02 15.84
N LEU A 117 -18.78 1.38 16.22
CA LEU A 117 -20.13 1.96 16.07
C LEU A 117 -20.28 3.24 16.89
N ARG A 118 -19.81 3.27 18.15
CA ARG A 118 -19.83 4.48 18.99
C ARG A 118 -19.04 5.62 18.36
N GLU A 119 -17.86 5.35 17.84
CA GLU A 119 -17.04 6.38 17.20
C GLU A 119 -17.76 6.95 15.94
N TYR A 120 -18.43 6.11 15.14
CA TYR A 120 -19.24 6.59 14.03
C TYR A 120 -20.44 7.44 14.48
N GLU A 121 -21.18 7.01 15.50
CA GLU A 121 -22.29 7.80 16.04
C GLU A 121 -21.84 9.17 16.59
N LYS A 122 -20.68 9.25 17.25
CA LYS A 122 -20.12 10.50 17.77
C LYS A 122 -19.83 11.53 16.67
N VAL A 123 -19.46 11.07 15.48
CA VAL A 123 -19.19 11.95 14.32
C VAL A 123 -20.42 12.14 13.43
N GLY A 124 -21.60 11.62 13.85
CA GLY A 124 -22.87 11.84 13.16
C GLY A 124 -23.22 10.78 12.10
N PHE A 125 -22.44 9.73 11.94
CA PHE A 125 -22.81 8.60 11.07
C PHE A 125 -23.75 7.65 11.81
N GLY A 126 -25.03 7.68 11.47
CA GLY A 126 -26.02 6.77 12.02
C GLY A 126 -25.71 5.31 11.73
N THR A 127 -25.68 4.48 12.77
CA THR A 127 -25.34 3.04 12.67
C THR A 127 -26.53 2.13 12.96
N LYS A 128 -27.73 2.66 13.01
CA LYS A 128 -28.97 1.94 13.36
C LYS A 128 -29.26 0.74 12.45
N ASP A 129 -28.92 0.81 11.18
CA ASP A 129 -29.08 -0.29 10.21
C ASP A 129 -28.02 -1.41 10.36
N ILE A 130 -26.93 -1.13 11.09
CA ILE A 130 -25.91 -2.11 11.43
C ILE A 130 -26.25 -2.77 12.76
N TYR A 131 -26.65 -1.98 13.76
CA TYR A 131 -27.09 -2.44 15.07
C TYR A 131 -28.13 -1.50 15.66
N ASP A 132 -29.43 -1.92 15.70
CA ASP A 132 -30.52 -1.12 16.20
C ASP A 132 -30.70 -1.38 17.70
N THR A 133 -30.35 -0.39 18.53
CA THR A 133 -30.51 -0.44 19.99
C THR A 133 -31.94 -0.18 20.47
N THR A 134 -32.89 0.07 19.57
CA THR A 134 -34.27 0.36 19.88
C THR A 134 -35.19 -0.86 19.72
N LEU A 135 -34.67 -2.01 19.28
CA LEU A 135 -35.45 -3.25 19.17
C LEU A 135 -35.90 -3.73 20.53
N ILE A 136 -37.19 -4.17 20.59
CA ILE A 136 -37.81 -4.69 21.79
C ILE A 136 -38.17 -6.19 21.64
N ASP A 137 -38.46 -6.64 20.41
CA ASP A 137 -38.82 -8.03 20.16
C ASP A 137 -37.59 -8.96 20.38
N PRO A 138 -37.68 -9.96 21.27
CA PRO A 138 -36.60 -10.87 21.59
C PRO A 138 -36.08 -11.67 20.38
N VAL A 139 -36.95 -12.03 19.43
CA VAL A 139 -36.58 -12.78 18.23
C VAL A 139 -35.77 -11.89 17.30
N ALA A 140 -36.21 -10.65 17.09
CA ALA A 140 -35.49 -9.67 16.29
C ALA A 140 -34.11 -9.32 16.89
N ILE A 141 -34.03 -9.15 18.23
CA ILE A 141 -32.80 -8.93 18.98
C ILE A 141 -31.81 -10.10 18.76
N SER A 142 -32.29 -11.33 18.91
CA SER A 142 -31.47 -12.54 18.74
C SER A 142 -30.95 -12.68 17.31
N LEU A 143 -31.78 -12.41 16.30
CA LEU A 143 -31.40 -12.43 14.90
C LEU A 143 -30.38 -11.33 14.56
N GLN A 144 -30.62 -10.11 15.06
CA GLN A 144 -29.70 -9.01 14.94
C GLN A 144 -28.32 -9.35 15.53
N ARG A 145 -28.29 -9.91 16.73
CA ARG A 145 -27.04 -10.31 17.40
C ARG A 145 -26.27 -11.32 16.55
N LYS A 146 -26.97 -12.38 16.08
CA LYS A 146 -26.35 -13.39 15.20
C LYS A 146 -25.75 -12.76 13.93
N ASN A 147 -26.48 -11.86 13.29
CA ASN A 147 -26.01 -11.18 12.09
C ASN A 147 -24.81 -10.26 12.41
N PHE A 148 -24.85 -9.53 13.51
CA PHE A 148 -23.77 -8.65 13.96
C PHE A 148 -22.51 -9.42 14.34
N ASP A 149 -22.64 -10.58 14.98
CA ASP A 149 -21.52 -11.43 15.34
C ASP A 149 -20.80 -11.94 14.10
N ALA A 150 -21.51 -12.17 12.99
CA ALA A 150 -20.94 -12.57 11.71
C ALA A 150 -20.20 -11.45 10.96
N LEU A 151 -20.46 -10.17 11.25
CA LEU A 151 -19.76 -9.04 10.63
C LEU A 151 -18.35 -8.89 11.16
N THR A 152 -17.42 -8.55 10.29
CA THR A 152 -16.09 -8.07 10.67
C THR A 152 -16.09 -6.55 10.88
N GLU A 153 -15.06 -6.00 11.52
CA GLU A 153 -14.86 -4.53 11.59
C GLU A 153 -14.81 -3.89 10.20
N LEU A 154 -14.23 -4.61 9.22
CA LEU A 154 -14.18 -4.14 7.84
C LEU A 154 -15.56 -4.08 7.19
N ASP A 155 -16.41 -5.09 7.43
CA ASP A 155 -17.78 -5.07 6.90
C ASP A 155 -18.58 -3.88 7.43
N ILE A 156 -18.38 -3.54 8.71
CA ILE A 156 -18.98 -2.35 9.33
C ILE A 156 -18.46 -1.08 8.64
N ARG A 157 -17.15 -0.97 8.45
CA ARG A 157 -16.53 0.18 7.74
C ARG A 157 -17.07 0.33 6.33
N ASN A 158 -17.14 -0.77 5.58
CA ASN A 158 -17.66 -0.78 4.21
C ASN A 158 -19.15 -0.37 4.16
N LYS A 159 -19.97 -0.81 5.12
CA LYS A 159 -21.37 -0.37 5.22
C LYS A 159 -21.50 1.13 5.47
N VAL A 160 -20.65 1.71 6.31
CA VAL A 160 -20.64 3.16 6.55
C VAL A 160 -20.13 3.89 5.31
N LYS A 161 -19.05 3.41 4.66
CA LYS A 161 -18.53 3.97 3.41
C LYS A 161 -19.61 3.97 2.32
N SER A 162 -20.34 2.86 2.14
CA SER A 162 -21.40 2.78 1.13
C SER A 162 -22.50 3.82 1.32
N LYS A 163 -22.79 4.23 2.55
CA LYS A 163 -23.74 5.32 2.81
C LYS A 163 -23.18 6.68 2.39
N MET A 164 -21.88 6.91 2.60
CA MET A 164 -21.22 8.12 2.12
C MET A 164 -21.21 8.14 0.59
N ASP A 165 -20.91 7.00 -0.03
CA ASP A 165 -20.91 6.85 -1.49
C ASP A 165 -22.32 7.10 -2.07
N LEU A 166 -23.39 6.59 -1.42
CA LEU A 166 -24.79 6.86 -1.78
C LEU A 166 -25.16 8.36 -1.69
N VAL A 167 -24.66 9.07 -0.68
CA VAL A 167 -24.86 10.54 -0.60
C VAL A 167 -24.13 11.22 -1.74
N HIS A 168 -22.92 10.80 -2.04
CA HIS A 168 -22.15 11.33 -3.18
C HIS A 168 -22.80 10.98 -4.52
N GLU A 169 -23.28 9.75 -4.70
CA GLU A 169 -24.04 9.34 -5.89
C GLU A 169 -25.32 10.17 -6.06
N ASN A 170 -26.07 10.39 -4.98
CA ASN A 170 -27.28 11.22 -5.02
C ASN A 170 -27.02 12.71 -5.28
N MET A 171 -25.84 13.22 -4.87
CA MET A 171 -25.40 14.57 -5.17
C MET A 171 -24.70 14.68 -6.54
N GLN A 172 -24.17 13.56 -7.06
CA GLN A 172 -23.53 13.44 -8.36
C GLN A 172 -24.49 12.96 -9.47
N ILE A 173 -25.81 13.07 -9.27
CA ILE A 173 -26.79 12.78 -10.32
C ILE A 173 -26.52 13.61 -11.60
N GLU A 174 -25.73 14.69 -11.49
CA GLU A 174 -25.19 15.41 -12.66
C GLU A 174 -23.76 15.00 -13.07
N THR A 175 -23.07 14.15 -12.31
CA THR A 175 -21.67 13.76 -12.56
C THR A 175 -21.49 12.23 -12.48
N GLY A 176 -22.42 11.48 -13.04
CA GLY A 176 -22.19 10.03 -13.28
C GLY A 176 -20.92 9.82 -14.11
N GLU A 177 -20.29 8.66 -14.01
CA GLU A 177 -19.12 8.26 -14.84
C GLU A 177 -19.39 8.39 -16.37
N MET A 178 -20.64 8.63 -16.76
CA MET A 178 -21.06 8.93 -18.13
C MET A 178 -21.33 10.42 -18.25
N PHE A 179 -20.41 11.14 -18.83
CA PHE A 179 -20.60 12.53 -19.25
C PHE A 179 -20.54 12.63 -20.78
N SER A 180 -21.32 13.55 -21.33
CA SER A 180 -21.38 13.82 -22.76
C SER A 180 -20.97 15.26 -22.99
N PHE A 181 -20.10 15.50 -23.94
CA PHE A 181 -19.66 16.84 -24.33
C PHE A 181 -19.56 16.92 -25.86
N HIS A 182 -19.69 18.13 -26.39
CA HIS A 182 -19.45 18.37 -27.81
C HIS A 182 -17.92 18.38 -28.05
N ALA A 183 -17.44 17.66 -29.07
CA ALA A 183 -16.00 17.49 -29.32
C ALA A 183 -15.25 18.83 -29.60
N GLY A 184 -15.98 19.88 -29.97
CA GLY A 184 -15.41 21.21 -30.15
C GLY A 184 -15.35 22.08 -28.91
N ASP A 185 -15.95 21.64 -27.79
CA ASP A 185 -15.97 22.44 -26.55
C ASP A 185 -14.55 22.64 -26.04
N SER A 186 -14.20 23.90 -25.73
CA SER A 186 -12.88 24.31 -25.23
C SER A 186 -11.69 23.90 -26.11
N ILE A 187 -11.87 23.59 -27.40
CA ILE A 187 -10.78 23.10 -28.28
C ILE A 187 -9.67 24.14 -28.46
N GLN A 188 -10.01 25.43 -28.53
CA GLN A 188 -9.02 26.51 -28.67
C GLN A 188 -8.20 26.68 -27.39
N GLU A 189 -8.83 26.55 -26.22
CA GLU A 189 -8.17 26.57 -24.92
C GLU A 189 -7.21 25.38 -24.78
N LEU A 190 -7.64 24.20 -25.24
CA LEU A 190 -6.79 23.00 -25.27
C LEU A 190 -5.55 23.23 -26.14
N ILE A 191 -5.72 23.78 -27.36
CA ILE A 191 -4.60 24.07 -28.27
C ILE A 191 -3.64 25.06 -27.61
N GLN A 192 -4.16 26.14 -27.01
CA GLN A 192 -3.33 27.14 -26.35
C GLN A 192 -2.58 26.54 -25.15
N ARG A 193 -3.23 25.79 -24.30
CA ARG A 193 -2.62 25.09 -23.17
C ARG A 193 -1.50 24.14 -23.63
N CYS A 194 -1.76 23.31 -24.66
CA CYS A 194 -0.73 22.42 -25.20
C CYS A 194 0.49 23.15 -25.77
N LYS A 195 0.31 24.39 -26.23
CA LYS A 195 1.38 25.23 -26.77
C LYS A 195 2.20 25.88 -25.64
N GLU A 196 1.54 26.37 -24.60
CA GLU A 196 2.15 27.04 -23.46
C GLU A 196 2.79 26.06 -22.49
N GLU A 197 2.10 24.96 -22.19
CA GLU A 197 2.53 23.90 -21.27
C GLU A 197 2.48 22.54 -21.94
N PRO A 198 3.52 22.13 -22.66
CA PRO A 198 3.58 20.81 -23.21
C PRO A 198 3.43 19.74 -22.12
N THR A 199 2.50 18.81 -22.30
CA THR A 199 2.17 17.79 -21.29
C THR A 199 3.31 16.81 -21.10
N TRP A 200 4.06 16.99 -20.01
CA TRP A 200 5.08 16.08 -19.50
C TRP A 200 4.77 15.74 -18.05
N GLY A 201 4.91 14.46 -17.69
CA GLY A 201 4.79 13.99 -16.31
C GLY A 201 6.06 14.23 -15.51
N HIS A 202 6.10 13.65 -14.29
CA HIS A 202 7.33 13.63 -13.50
C HIS A 202 8.36 12.68 -14.10
N SER A 203 9.62 12.84 -13.69
CA SER A 203 10.74 12.12 -14.32
C SER A 203 10.84 10.68 -13.83
N PHE A 204 10.95 9.73 -14.76
CA PHE A 204 11.59 8.44 -14.48
C PHE A 204 13.10 8.65 -14.25
N GLN A 205 13.75 7.69 -13.63
CA GLN A 205 15.21 7.64 -13.56
C GLN A 205 15.86 7.67 -14.96
N SER A 206 15.31 6.88 -15.89
CA SER A 206 15.74 6.83 -17.28
C SER A 206 15.21 8.02 -18.09
N LYS A 207 16.13 8.80 -18.66
CA LYS A 207 15.80 9.91 -19.57
C LYS A 207 15.20 9.42 -20.89
N LEU A 208 15.54 8.20 -21.31
CA LEU A 208 14.93 7.55 -22.49
C LEU A 208 13.47 7.17 -22.19
N PHE A 209 13.15 6.69 -20.96
CA PHE A 209 11.76 6.47 -20.55
C PHE A 209 10.96 7.77 -20.57
N ASN A 210 11.54 8.86 -20.09
CA ASN A 210 10.89 10.17 -20.15
C ASN A 210 10.51 10.54 -21.59
N ARG A 211 11.37 10.28 -22.55
CA ARG A 211 11.08 10.54 -23.98
C ARG A 211 10.04 9.60 -24.54
N VAL A 212 10.12 8.31 -24.21
CA VAL A 212 9.25 7.26 -24.75
C VAL A 212 7.83 7.36 -24.19
N PHE A 213 7.69 7.57 -22.88
CA PHE A 213 6.41 7.56 -22.18
C PHE A 213 5.90 8.95 -21.78
N ARG A 214 6.68 10.02 -22.05
CA ARG A 214 6.40 11.40 -21.61
C ARG A 214 6.44 11.60 -20.10
N GLY A 215 7.19 10.78 -19.36
CA GLY A 215 7.24 10.78 -17.90
C GLY A 215 6.06 10.09 -17.24
N LEU A 216 5.95 10.25 -15.92
CA LEU A 216 4.88 9.72 -15.10
C LEU A 216 3.69 10.70 -15.15
N LEU A 217 2.75 10.44 -16.05
CA LEU A 217 1.55 11.26 -16.25
C LEU A 217 0.39 10.74 -15.39
N GLY A 218 -0.39 11.64 -14.80
CA GLY A 218 -1.64 11.28 -14.12
C GLY A 218 -2.62 10.51 -15.02
N LYS A 219 -3.54 9.79 -14.41
CA LYS A 219 -4.54 8.92 -15.07
C LYS A 219 -3.90 7.81 -15.92
N LYS A 220 -2.69 7.36 -15.58
CA LYS A 220 -1.98 6.31 -16.30
C LYS A 220 -1.58 5.16 -15.41
N VAL A 221 -1.65 3.95 -15.98
CA VAL A 221 -1.15 2.72 -15.37
C VAL A 221 -0.05 2.15 -16.23
N MET A 222 1.12 1.90 -15.62
CA MET A 222 2.25 1.24 -16.24
C MET A 222 2.48 -0.14 -15.62
N ILE A 223 2.63 -1.16 -16.46
CA ILE A 223 3.03 -2.50 -16.05
C ILE A 223 4.50 -2.71 -16.39
N ARG A 224 5.28 -3.05 -15.36
CA ARG A 224 6.67 -3.51 -15.50
C ARG A 224 6.71 -5.00 -15.24
N SER A 225 7.10 -5.79 -16.23
CA SER A 225 7.26 -7.23 -16.09
C SER A 225 8.72 -7.64 -16.28
N GLY A 226 9.03 -8.87 -15.93
CA GLY A 226 10.36 -9.45 -16.09
C GLY A 226 10.50 -10.76 -15.31
N SER A 227 11.56 -11.51 -15.59
CA SER A 227 11.88 -12.72 -14.85
C SER A 227 12.15 -12.43 -13.37
N THR A 228 12.08 -13.45 -12.53
CA THR A 228 12.51 -13.34 -11.13
C THR A 228 13.98 -12.90 -11.09
N GLY A 229 14.29 -11.93 -10.22
CA GLY A 229 15.64 -11.37 -10.11
C GLY A 229 16.04 -10.38 -11.24
N SER A 230 15.11 -9.96 -12.10
CA SER A 230 15.37 -8.90 -13.12
C SER A 230 15.35 -7.47 -12.54
N GLY A 231 15.19 -7.31 -11.22
CA GLY A 231 15.25 -6.01 -10.56
C GLY A 231 13.95 -5.19 -10.60
N LYS A 232 12.77 -5.80 -10.83
CA LYS A 232 11.48 -5.07 -10.91
C LYS A 232 11.22 -4.17 -9.71
N SER A 233 11.18 -4.74 -8.50
CA SER A 233 10.95 -4.01 -7.24
C SER A 233 12.01 -2.94 -7.01
N ARG A 234 13.28 -3.28 -7.27
CA ARG A 234 14.41 -2.37 -7.12
C ARG A 234 14.32 -1.17 -8.05
N GLN A 235 13.96 -1.38 -9.32
CA GLN A 235 13.71 -0.28 -10.26
C GLN A 235 12.52 0.59 -9.84
N MET A 236 11.47 -0.01 -9.29
CA MET A 236 10.31 0.77 -8.80
C MET A 236 10.72 1.68 -7.64
N ILE A 237 11.55 1.18 -6.71
CA ILE A 237 12.10 2.00 -5.61
C ILE A 237 13.01 3.10 -6.17
N GLY A 238 13.82 2.80 -7.18
CA GLY A 238 14.66 3.79 -7.86
C GLY A 238 13.85 4.89 -8.55
N ASP A 239 12.78 4.54 -9.27
CA ASP A 239 11.88 5.51 -9.89
C ASP A 239 11.13 6.32 -8.83
N MET A 240 10.69 5.70 -7.73
CA MET A 240 10.04 6.38 -6.61
C MET A 240 10.99 7.38 -5.94
N ALA A 241 12.23 6.98 -5.65
CA ALA A 241 13.23 7.88 -5.10
C ALA A 241 13.50 9.07 -6.04
N ASN A 242 13.66 8.81 -7.35
CA ASN A 242 13.84 9.88 -8.34
C ASN A 242 12.64 10.84 -8.42
N THR A 243 11.43 10.35 -8.18
CA THR A 243 10.20 11.16 -8.23
C THR A 243 10.02 12.01 -6.97
N SER A 244 10.37 11.46 -5.80
CA SER A 244 9.95 12.02 -4.51
C SER A 244 11.09 12.50 -3.62
N ALA A 245 12.32 12.00 -3.79
CA ALA A 245 13.45 12.49 -3.01
C ALA A 245 13.81 13.92 -3.42
N LYS A 246 14.13 14.78 -2.46
CA LYS A 246 14.52 16.16 -2.69
C LYS A 246 15.85 16.30 -3.42
N MET A 247 16.75 15.35 -3.28
CA MET A 247 18.01 15.25 -4.03
C MET A 247 18.53 13.81 -4.03
N MET A 248 19.38 13.51 -5.00
CA MET A 248 20.05 12.21 -5.14
C MET A 248 21.52 12.42 -5.48
N TYR A 249 22.39 11.51 -5.03
CA TYR A 249 23.80 11.57 -5.35
C TYR A 249 24.08 10.95 -6.72
N ASP A 250 24.71 11.70 -7.58
CA ASP A 250 25.16 11.23 -8.91
C ASP A 250 26.61 10.76 -8.84
N ASN A 251 26.81 9.43 -8.94
CA ASN A 251 28.14 8.82 -8.92
C ASN A 251 29.02 9.23 -10.11
N SER A 252 28.45 9.70 -11.23
CA SER A 252 29.22 10.11 -12.42
C SER A 252 29.83 11.49 -12.26
N THR A 253 29.13 12.41 -11.61
CA THR A 253 29.58 13.78 -11.36
C THR A 253 30.12 14.01 -9.96
N HIS A 254 29.96 13.02 -9.07
CA HIS A 254 30.27 13.12 -7.63
C HIS A 254 29.55 14.29 -6.93
N GLN A 255 28.29 14.58 -7.32
CA GLN A 255 27.52 15.68 -6.80
C GLN A 255 26.10 15.25 -6.38
N TRP A 256 25.54 15.99 -5.42
CA TRP A 256 24.14 15.90 -5.08
C TRP A 256 23.32 16.69 -6.11
N ILE A 257 22.42 16.00 -6.79
CA ILE A 257 21.53 16.61 -7.81
C ILE A 257 20.19 16.87 -7.15
N VAL A 258 19.80 18.15 -7.11
CA VAL A 258 18.52 18.58 -6.51
C VAL A 258 17.37 18.23 -7.46
N ASN A 259 16.32 17.64 -6.90
CA ASN A 259 15.05 17.46 -7.59
C ASN A 259 14.22 18.74 -7.44
N ASN A 260 13.98 19.43 -8.54
CA ASN A 260 13.22 20.68 -8.54
C ASN A 260 11.70 20.49 -8.44
N ARG A 261 11.21 19.25 -8.55
CA ARG A 261 9.78 18.90 -8.51
C ARG A 261 9.51 17.63 -7.66
N PRO A 262 10.01 17.58 -6.41
CA PRO A 262 9.72 16.44 -5.55
C PRO A 262 8.23 16.38 -5.27
N THR A 263 7.68 15.17 -5.19
CA THR A 263 6.23 14.97 -4.98
C THR A 263 5.99 13.79 -4.06
N SER A 264 4.80 13.72 -3.48
CA SER A 264 4.41 12.62 -2.59
C SER A 264 4.16 11.34 -3.37
N SER A 265 4.70 10.24 -2.86
CA SER A 265 4.50 8.89 -3.39
C SER A 265 4.27 7.87 -2.29
N VAL A 266 3.56 6.78 -2.65
CA VAL A 266 3.38 5.61 -1.79
C VAL A 266 3.88 4.34 -2.48
N PHE A 267 4.67 3.55 -1.76
CA PHE A 267 5.09 2.21 -2.16
C PHE A 267 4.23 1.18 -1.41
N ILE A 268 3.40 0.45 -2.14
CA ILE A 268 2.57 -0.62 -1.59
C ILE A 268 3.21 -1.94 -1.99
N THR A 269 3.63 -2.74 -1.02
CA THR A 269 4.30 -4.01 -1.28
C THR A 269 3.61 -5.17 -0.57
N THR A 270 3.81 -6.36 -1.14
CA THR A 270 3.29 -7.61 -0.61
C THR A 270 4.39 -8.49 -0.01
N GLU A 271 5.66 -8.15 -0.26
CA GLU A 271 6.82 -9.01 0.05
C GLU A 271 7.88 -8.29 0.91
N LEU A 272 8.24 -7.04 0.56
CA LEU A 272 9.34 -6.34 1.21
C LEU A 272 8.93 -5.77 2.57
N ASP A 273 9.78 -5.92 3.56
CA ASP A 273 9.60 -5.28 4.84
C ASP A 273 10.10 -3.81 4.85
N LYS A 274 9.87 -3.14 5.97
CA LYS A 274 10.24 -1.72 6.13
C LYS A 274 11.74 -1.50 5.97
N ASP A 275 12.56 -2.36 6.60
CA ASP A 275 14.01 -2.18 6.64
C ASP A 275 14.62 -2.43 5.25
N GLU A 276 14.08 -3.40 4.50
CA GLU A 276 14.47 -3.66 3.10
C GLU A 276 14.20 -2.47 2.19
N VAL A 277 13.01 -1.85 2.31
CA VAL A 277 12.67 -0.65 1.53
C VAL A 277 13.53 0.54 1.94
N GLN A 278 13.75 0.76 3.24
CA GLN A 278 14.59 1.86 3.72
C GLN A 278 16.05 1.70 3.26
N LEU A 279 16.58 0.49 3.30
CA LEU A 279 17.93 0.18 2.82
C LEU A 279 18.08 0.46 1.32
N ALA A 280 17.09 0.01 0.53
CA ALA A 280 17.06 0.27 -0.91
C ALA A 280 16.96 1.79 -1.22
N LEU A 281 16.17 2.55 -0.44
CA LEU A 281 16.10 4.01 -0.58
C LEU A 281 17.44 4.67 -0.24
N LEU A 282 18.09 4.27 0.86
CA LEU A 282 19.41 4.78 1.23
C LEU A 282 20.43 4.49 0.12
N ALA A 283 20.46 3.26 -0.41
CA ALA A 283 21.36 2.88 -1.48
C ALA A 283 21.12 3.70 -2.76
N THR A 284 19.84 3.89 -3.12
CA THR A 284 19.46 4.67 -4.30
C THR A 284 19.84 6.15 -4.17
N ILE A 285 19.49 6.77 -3.05
CA ILE A 285 19.68 8.21 -2.83
C ILE A 285 21.14 8.56 -2.62
N SER A 286 21.88 7.73 -1.86
CA SER A 286 23.32 7.94 -1.64
C SER A 286 24.20 7.47 -2.81
N GLY A 287 23.69 6.61 -3.71
CA GLY A 287 24.47 5.93 -4.72
C GLY A 287 25.47 4.90 -4.16
N VAL A 288 25.37 4.55 -2.88
CA VAL A 288 26.19 3.52 -2.20
C VAL A 288 25.53 2.15 -2.39
N PRO A 289 26.25 1.11 -2.82
CA PRO A 289 25.72 -0.25 -2.90
C PRO A 289 25.17 -0.77 -1.55
N GLU A 290 24.07 -1.52 -1.60
CA GLU A 290 23.43 -2.06 -0.39
C GLU A 290 24.32 -2.99 0.43
N ASP A 291 25.16 -3.80 -0.20
CA ASP A 291 26.09 -4.69 0.48
C ASP A 291 27.11 -3.90 1.32
N ILE A 292 27.63 -2.79 0.78
CA ILE A 292 28.49 -1.88 1.56
C ILE A 292 27.75 -1.31 2.77
N ILE A 293 26.48 -0.92 2.59
CA ILE A 293 25.68 -0.40 3.70
C ILE A 293 25.47 -1.49 4.77
N LYS A 294 25.18 -2.73 4.35
CA LYS A 294 24.97 -3.88 5.23
C LYS A 294 26.23 -4.32 5.98
N ASP A 295 27.39 -4.22 5.33
CA ASP A 295 28.67 -4.59 5.94
C ASP A 295 29.12 -3.61 7.02
N GLY A 296 28.61 -2.38 7.05
CA GLY A 296 28.87 -1.41 8.09
C GLY A 296 30.30 -0.87 8.13
N LYS A 297 31.11 -1.12 7.09
CA LYS A 297 32.50 -0.68 7.00
C LYS A 297 32.58 0.50 6.04
N TYR A 298 32.38 1.71 6.57
CA TYR A 298 32.34 2.91 5.74
C TYR A 298 33.67 3.68 5.77
N THR A 299 34.02 4.27 4.64
CA THR A 299 34.95 5.39 4.62
C THR A 299 34.24 6.65 5.13
N PRO A 300 34.97 7.65 5.64
CA PRO A 300 34.32 8.90 6.09
C PRO A 300 33.46 9.57 5.01
N GLU A 301 33.84 9.45 3.74
CA GLU A 301 33.04 9.95 2.61
C GLU A 301 31.72 9.19 2.45
N VAL A 302 31.76 7.87 2.52
CA VAL A 302 30.56 7.01 2.41
C VAL A 302 29.64 7.26 3.62
N GLU A 303 30.18 7.39 4.83
CA GLU A 303 29.43 7.70 6.04
C GLU A 303 28.69 9.03 5.91
N GLU A 304 29.36 10.07 5.42
CA GLU A 304 28.73 11.38 5.19
C GLU A 304 27.65 11.32 4.09
N ARG A 305 27.87 10.57 3.00
CA ARG A 305 26.86 10.37 1.96
C ARG A 305 25.61 9.66 2.51
N LEU A 306 25.78 8.64 3.36
CA LEU A 306 24.68 7.91 4.00
C LEU A 306 23.94 8.79 5.00
N ARG A 307 24.66 9.63 5.76
CA ARG A 307 24.06 10.60 6.68
C ARG A 307 23.14 11.58 5.93
N ILE A 308 23.65 12.17 4.86
CA ILE A 308 22.87 13.08 4.01
C ILE A 308 21.68 12.35 3.38
N ALA A 309 21.88 11.15 2.84
CA ALA A 309 20.79 10.35 2.27
C ALA A 309 19.70 10.03 3.29
N GLY A 310 20.08 9.75 4.54
CA GLY A 310 19.14 9.55 5.65
C GLY A 310 18.30 10.80 5.92
N GLU A 311 18.90 11.98 5.95
CA GLU A 311 18.19 13.25 6.08
C GLU A 311 17.23 13.48 4.90
N VAL A 312 17.67 13.19 3.67
CA VAL A 312 16.81 13.29 2.48
C VAL A 312 15.61 12.36 2.58
N VAL A 313 15.77 11.11 3.03
CA VAL A 313 14.65 10.17 3.23
C VAL A 313 13.66 10.70 4.26
N ILE A 314 14.15 11.24 5.39
CA ILE A 314 13.32 11.82 6.45
C ILE A 314 12.51 13.01 5.93
N ASP A 315 13.13 13.84 5.11
CA ASP A 315 12.54 15.08 4.58
C ASP A 315 11.71 14.90 3.31
N SER A 316 11.64 13.68 2.75
CA SER A 316 10.92 13.38 1.52
C SER A 316 9.56 12.76 1.80
N ASP A 317 8.56 13.09 0.97
CA ASP A 317 7.20 12.57 1.08
C ASP A 317 7.09 11.18 0.43
N ILE A 318 7.82 10.21 0.99
CA ILE A 318 7.84 8.80 0.57
C ILE A 318 7.17 7.96 1.65
N TYR A 319 6.05 7.33 1.32
CA TYR A 319 5.26 6.53 2.25
C TYR A 319 5.31 5.05 1.87
N PHE A 320 5.14 4.18 2.87
CA PHE A 320 5.21 2.75 2.71
C PHE A 320 3.97 2.09 3.33
N GLU A 321 3.33 1.17 2.59
CA GLU A 321 2.22 0.34 3.05
C GLU A 321 2.53 -1.14 2.77
N TYR A 322 2.32 -1.98 3.77
CA TYR A 322 2.48 -3.43 3.63
C TYR A 322 1.10 -4.10 3.50
N ALA A 323 0.90 -4.88 2.43
CA ALA A 323 -0.37 -5.48 2.07
C ALA A 323 -0.22 -6.94 1.64
N SER A 324 0.00 -7.86 2.59
CA SER A 324 0.21 -9.30 2.29
C SER A 324 -1.05 -10.01 1.80
N ASN A 325 -2.23 -9.58 2.25
CA ASN A 325 -3.52 -10.17 1.86
C ASN A 325 -4.55 -9.05 1.75
N PHE A 326 -4.90 -8.66 0.54
CA PHE A 326 -5.72 -7.49 0.22
C PHE A 326 -6.80 -7.82 -0.81
N SER A 327 -7.85 -7.01 -0.85
CA SER A 327 -8.85 -6.91 -1.91
C SER A 327 -8.64 -5.62 -2.72
N LEU A 328 -9.37 -5.43 -3.82
CA LEU A 328 -9.37 -4.14 -4.54
C LEU A 328 -9.88 -3.01 -3.66
N THR A 329 -10.91 -3.28 -2.86
CA THR A 329 -11.45 -2.31 -1.89
C THR A 329 -10.42 -1.91 -0.82
N ASP A 330 -9.61 -2.85 -0.35
CA ASP A 330 -8.52 -2.54 0.60
C ASP A 330 -7.46 -1.68 -0.04
N LEU A 331 -7.04 -2.03 -1.26
CA LEU A 331 -6.03 -1.30 -2.01
C LEU A 331 -6.48 0.14 -2.29
N GLU A 332 -7.73 0.32 -2.74
CA GLU A 332 -8.31 1.65 -2.93
C GLU A 332 -8.35 2.45 -1.62
N SER A 333 -8.73 1.82 -0.51
CA SER A 333 -8.77 2.48 0.80
C SER A 333 -7.37 2.91 1.28
N MET A 334 -6.32 2.13 1.00
CA MET A 334 -4.94 2.50 1.30
C MET A 334 -4.49 3.69 0.45
N ILE A 335 -4.79 3.67 -0.84
CA ILE A 335 -4.46 4.76 -1.77
C ILE A 335 -5.19 6.04 -1.34
N GLU A 336 -6.50 5.97 -1.11
CA GLU A 336 -7.32 7.11 -0.67
C GLU A 336 -6.83 7.71 0.65
N LYS A 337 -6.44 6.86 1.62
CA LYS A 337 -5.82 7.29 2.88
C LYS A 337 -4.54 8.12 2.63
N ASN A 338 -3.68 7.67 1.71
CA ASN A 338 -2.43 8.36 1.40
C ASN A 338 -2.68 9.66 0.62
N ILE A 339 -3.67 9.69 -0.28
CA ILE A 339 -4.09 10.93 -0.95
C ILE A 339 -4.56 11.96 0.08
N ASN A 340 -5.49 11.57 0.95
CA ASN A 340 -6.11 12.48 1.91
C ASN A 340 -5.14 13.00 2.98
N ARG A 341 -4.09 12.24 3.32
CA ARG A 341 -3.13 12.61 4.36
C ARG A 341 -1.88 13.29 3.81
N HIS A 342 -1.50 12.95 2.60
CA HIS A 342 -0.16 13.23 2.07
C HIS A 342 -0.18 13.80 0.64
N GLU A 343 -1.37 14.04 0.08
CA GLU A 343 -1.55 14.54 -1.29
C GLU A 343 -0.80 13.67 -2.33
N THR A 344 -0.81 12.34 -2.10
CA THR A 344 -0.07 11.38 -2.91
C THR A 344 -0.57 11.37 -4.35
N GLY A 345 0.31 11.65 -5.31
CA GLY A 345 0.02 11.59 -6.75
C GLY A 345 0.57 10.36 -7.47
N PHE A 346 1.48 9.62 -6.83
CA PHE A 346 2.21 8.49 -7.42
C PHE A 346 2.12 7.25 -6.55
N VAL A 347 1.69 6.15 -7.16
CA VAL A 347 1.54 4.85 -6.50
C VAL A 347 2.46 3.83 -7.17
N PHE A 348 3.33 3.21 -6.38
CA PHE A 348 4.21 2.14 -6.78
C PHE A 348 3.73 0.85 -6.11
N PHE A 349 3.06 -0.03 -6.86
CA PHE A 349 2.42 -1.24 -6.33
C PHE A 349 3.20 -2.51 -6.72
N ASP A 350 3.87 -3.11 -5.78
CA ASP A 350 4.72 -4.30 -5.98
C ASP A 350 4.13 -5.51 -5.23
N TYR A 351 3.38 -6.39 -5.90
CA TYR A 351 3.02 -6.49 -7.31
C TYR A 351 1.59 -7.02 -7.49
N ILE A 352 1.10 -7.08 -8.73
CA ILE A 352 -0.21 -7.66 -9.06
C ILE A 352 -0.21 -9.16 -8.74
N GLN A 353 -1.05 -9.57 -7.78
CA GLN A 353 -1.26 -10.97 -7.41
C GLN A 353 -2.71 -11.21 -6.96
N ILE A 354 -3.14 -12.47 -7.06
CA ILE A 354 -4.43 -12.90 -6.57
C ILE A 354 -4.26 -13.36 -5.13
N THR A 355 -4.76 -12.56 -4.19
CA THR A 355 -4.81 -12.92 -2.78
C THR A 355 -6.10 -13.66 -2.44
N PRO A 356 -6.15 -14.46 -1.37
CA PRO A 356 -7.40 -15.08 -0.92
C PRO A 356 -8.52 -14.07 -0.68
N ARG A 357 -8.17 -12.88 -0.19
CA ARG A 357 -9.14 -11.83 0.09
C ARG A 357 -9.71 -11.20 -1.19
N PHE A 358 -8.87 -10.98 -2.19
CA PHE A 358 -9.33 -10.52 -3.51
C PHE A 358 -10.20 -11.58 -4.20
N ALA A 359 -9.81 -12.86 -4.15
CA ALA A 359 -10.62 -13.94 -4.71
C ALA A 359 -11.99 -14.03 -4.02
N GLN A 360 -12.04 -13.83 -2.69
CA GLN A 360 -13.31 -13.79 -1.96
C GLN A 360 -14.17 -12.58 -2.34
N GLU A 361 -13.58 -11.38 -2.51
CA GLU A 361 -14.29 -10.20 -2.99
C GLU A 361 -14.93 -10.44 -4.36
N VAL A 362 -14.15 -10.99 -5.31
CA VAL A 362 -14.64 -11.36 -6.66
C VAL A 362 -15.78 -12.36 -6.57
N ARG A 363 -15.65 -13.42 -5.77
CA ARG A 363 -16.70 -14.41 -5.57
C ARG A 363 -17.98 -13.79 -5.00
N ASN A 364 -17.87 -12.86 -4.09
CA ASN A 364 -19.02 -12.17 -3.49
C ASN A 364 -19.77 -11.31 -4.53
N VAL A 365 -19.04 -10.71 -5.48
CA VAL A 365 -19.62 -9.87 -6.54
C VAL A 365 -20.26 -10.72 -7.66
N PHE A 366 -19.56 -11.75 -8.13
CA PHE A 366 -20.01 -12.52 -9.31
C PHE A 366 -20.82 -13.79 -8.96
N GLY A 367 -20.74 -14.27 -7.71
CA GLY A 367 -21.41 -15.48 -7.26
C GLY A 367 -20.71 -16.79 -7.67
N TYR A 368 -19.59 -16.72 -8.38
CA TYR A 368 -18.76 -17.86 -8.80
C TYR A 368 -17.29 -17.50 -8.92
N ASP A 369 -16.42 -18.51 -9.01
CA ASP A 369 -14.99 -18.31 -9.17
C ASP A 369 -14.65 -17.94 -10.62
N LEU A 370 -13.90 -16.85 -10.78
CA LEU A 370 -13.31 -16.47 -12.06
C LEU A 370 -11.97 -17.19 -12.27
N ARG A 371 -11.60 -17.35 -13.54
CA ARG A 371 -10.26 -17.83 -13.90
C ARG A 371 -9.19 -16.82 -13.54
N GLU A 372 -7.94 -17.28 -13.39
CA GLU A 372 -6.81 -16.44 -13.04
C GLU A 372 -6.63 -15.23 -13.96
N ASP A 373 -6.73 -15.45 -15.28
CA ASP A 373 -6.61 -14.38 -16.29
C ASP A 373 -7.70 -13.30 -16.16
N GLN A 374 -8.93 -13.72 -15.85
CA GLN A 374 -10.05 -12.81 -15.61
C GLN A 374 -9.85 -12.01 -14.31
N MET A 375 -9.40 -12.65 -13.24
CA MET A 375 -9.11 -11.96 -11.98
C MET A 375 -7.97 -10.95 -12.13
N LEU A 376 -6.89 -11.30 -12.84
CA LEU A 376 -5.79 -10.38 -13.11
C LEU A 376 -6.23 -9.18 -13.97
N ASN A 377 -7.11 -9.41 -14.95
CA ASN A 377 -7.71 -8.34 -15.75
C ASN A 377 -8.56 -7.40 -14.87
N LEU A 378 -9.37 -7.95 -13.94
CA LEU A 378 -10.14 -7.14 -12.99
C LEU A 378 -9.23 -6.30 -12.08
N MET A 379 -8.12 -6.88 -11.60
CA MET A 379 -7.14 -6.15 -10.80
C MET A 379 -6.59 -4.93 -11.55
N VAL A 380 -6.11 -5.13 -12.79
CA VAL A 380 -5.57 -4.03 -13.60
C VAL A 380 -6.66 -3.00 -13.96
N SER A 381 -7.90 -3.48 -14.21
CA SER A 381 -9.05 -2.60 -14.44
C SER A 381 -9.35 -1.74 -13.22
N GLY A 382 -9.30 -2.32 -12.01
CA GLY A 382 -9.45 -1.60 -10.75
C GLY A 382 -8.36 -0.55 -10.57
N LEU A 383 -7.08 -0.91 -10.80
CA LEU A 383 -5.97 0.05 -10.76
C LEU A 383 -6.18 1.20 -11.76
N LYS A 384 -6.67 0.90 -12.97
CA LYS A 384 -6.95 1.92 -13.99
C LYS A 384 -8.10 2.85 -13.56
N ASN A 385 -9.14 2.31 -12.96
CA ASN A 385 -10.23 3.11 -12.42
C ASN A 385 -9.75 4.03 -11.30
N MET A 386 -8.92 3.53 -10.37
CA MET A 386 -8.31 4.34 -9.32
C MET A 386 -7.41 5.44 -9.90
N ALA A 387 -6.59 5.11 -10.91
CA ALA A 387 -5.75 6.09 -11.58
C ALA A 387 -6.58 7.22 -12.22
N ASN A 388 -7.70 6.88 -12.86
CA ASN A 388 -8.60 7.87 -13.47
C ASN A 388 -9.35 8.70 -12.42
N LYS A 389 -9.90 8.05 -11.38
CA LYS A 389 -10.71 8.67 -10.32
C LYS A 389 -9.91 9.69 -9.50
N TYR A 390 -8.67 9.37 -9.19
CA TYR A 390 -7.83 10.15 -8.29
C TYR A 390 -6.70 10.92 -8.99
N ASP A 391 -6.68 10.93 -10.34
CA ASP A 391 -5.63 11.54 -11.17
C ASP A 391 -4.22 11.05 -10.85
N LEU A 392 -4.06 9.74 -10.60
CA LEU A 392 -2.80 9.13 -10.20
C LEU A 392 -2.00 8.57 -11.37
N PHE A 393 -0.67 8.53 -11.23
CA PHE A 393 0.15 7.59 -11.94
C PHE A 393 0.35 6.34 -11.08
N ILE A 394 0.02 5.16 -11.63
CA ILE A 394 0.23 3.88 -10.93
C ILE A 394 1.25 3.07 -11.73
N LEU A 395 2.41 2.79 -11.12
CA LEU A 395 3.38 1.83 -11.64
C LEU A 395 3.23 0.53 -10.86
N THR A 396 2.98 -0.56 -11.58
CA THR A 396 2.86 -1.88 -10.96
C THR A 396 3.73 -2.91 -11.66
N ALA A 397 3.96 -4.03 -11.00
CA ALA A 397 4.74 -5.14 -11.53
C ALA A 397 3.87 -6.39 -11.73
N THR A 398 4.30 -7.26 -12.67
CA THR A 398 3.78 -8.61 -12.83
C THR A 398 4.91 -9.57 -13.18
N GLN A 399 4.70 -10.86 -12.96
CA GLN A 399 5.65 -11.89 -13.35
C GLN A 399 5.41 -12.34 -14.79
N LEU A 400 6.44 -12.93 -15.40
CA LEU A 400 6.29 -13.61 -16.69
C LEU A 400 5.71 -15.02 -16.49
N ASN A 401 4.96 -15.50 -17.47
CA ASN A 401 4.52 -16.89 -17.52
C ASN A 401 5.72 -17.83 -17.80
N ARG A 402 5.52 -19.14 -17.65
CA ARG A 402 6.60 -20.14 -17.80
C ARG A 402 7.12 -20.27 -19.24
N ASN A 403 6.33 -19.83 -20.22
CA ASN A 403 6.62 -19.99 -21.66
C ASN A 403 7.57 -18.92 -22.20
N HIS A 404 7.90 -17.88 -21.40
CA HIS A 404 8.77 -16.77 -21.83
C HIS A 404 10.21 -17.19 -22.24
N LYS A 405 10.62 -18.41 -21.90
CA LYS A 405 11.97 -18.92 -22.22
C LYS A 405 12.13 -19.38 -23.68
N SER A 406 11.01 -19.54 -24.41
CA SER A 406 11.01 -20.07 -25.77
C SER A 406 11.13 -19.00 -26.84
N ASP A 407 10.78 -17.75 -26.54
CA ASP A 407 10.67 -16.69 -27.53
C ASP A 407 11.80 -15.67 -27.42
N GLU A 408 12.32 -15.27 -28.56
CA GLU A 408 13.46 -14.35 -28.66
C GLU A 408 13.06 -12.91 -28.28
N TYR A 409 11.76 -12.54 -28.45
CA TYR A 409 11.24 -11.21 -28.15
C TYR A 409 9.96 -11.31 -27.32
N PRO A 410 10.05 -10.99 -26.01
CA PRO A 410 8.88 -11.06 -25.14
C PRO A 410 7.86 -9.94 -25.44
N ASP A 411 6.59 -10.30 -25.49
CA ASP A 411 5.46 -9.41 -25.67
C ASP A 411 4.40 -9.59 -24.57
N ALA A 412 3.24 -8.97 -24.73
CA ALA A 412 2.15 -9.02 -23.74
C ALA A 412 1.61 -10.42 -23.44
N THR A 413 1.78 -11.40 -24.37
CA THR A 413 1.34 -12.79 -24.15
C THR A 413 2.19 -13.53 -23.13
N HIS A 414 3.39 -13.04 -22.86
CA HIS A 414 4.34 -13.60 -21.90
C HIS A 414 4.07 -13.15 -20.46
N LEU A 415 3.15 -12.22 -20.23
CA LEU A 415 2.76 -11.81 -18.90
C LEU A 415 1.99 -12.93 -18.19
N ARG A 416 2.06 -13.00 -16.88
CA ARG A 416 1.12 -13.81 -16.09
C ARG A 416 -0.30 -13.28 -16.33
N GLY A 417 -1.23 -14.17 -16.71
CA GLY A 417 -2.56 -13.78 -17.22
C GLY A 417 -2.57 -13.33 -18.68
N GLY A 418 -1.42 -13.32 -19.36
CA GLY A 418 -1.31 -13.04 -20.80
C GLY A 418 -1.76 -11.65 -21.22
N GLN A 419 -2.28 -11.55 -22.46
CA GLN A 419 -2.79 -10.32 -23.05
C GLN A 419 -3.83 -9.62 -22.19
N ALA A 420 -4.68 -10.38 -21.46
CA ALA A 420 -5.73 -9.83 -20.62
C ALA A 420 -5.20 -8.88 -19.53
N THR A 421 -4.03 -9.20 -18.92
CA THR A 421 -3.38 -8.35 -17.94
C THR A 421 -2.88 -7.03 -18.56
N ALA A 422 -2.42 -7.08 -19.82
CA ALA A 422 -1.90 -5.91 -20.52
C ALA A 422 -3.01 -4.95 -21.00
N ASP A 423 -4.22 -5.44 -21.27
CA ASP A 423 -5.24 -4.72 -22.04
C ASP A 423 -5.68 -3.39 -21.44
N LYS A 424 -5.75 -3.31 -20.12
CA LYS A 424 -6.20 -2.11 -19.40
C LYS A 424 -5.09 -1.13 -19.05
N ALA A 425 -3.82 -1.57 -19.06
CA ALA A 425 -2.69 -0.67 -18.81
C ALA A 425 -2.50 0.33 -19.97
N ASP A 426 -1.90 1.48 -19.68
CA ASP A 426 -1.54 2.48 -20.67
C ASP A 426 -0.14 2.24 -21.22
N TYR A 427 0.79 1.82 -20.37
CA TYR A 427 2.19 1.54 -20.68
C TYR A 427 2.58 0.15 -20.22
N GLY A 428 3.48 -0.49 -20.95
CA GLY A 428 3.96 -1.80 -20.60
C GLY A 428 5.37 -2.08 -21.11
N ILE A 429 6.22 -2.59 -20.21
CA ILE A 429 7.58 -3.03 -20.53
C ILE A 429 7.86 -4.41 -19.96
N ILE A 430 8.71 -5.16 -20.65
CA ILE A 430 9.31 -6.39 -20.14
C ILE A 430 10.81 -6.16 -20.03
N THR A 431 11.35 -6.25 -18.81
CA THR A 431 12.78 -6.11 -18.52
C THR A 431 13.46 -7.47 -18.60
N MET A 432 14.46 -7.58 -19.48
CA MET A 432 15.26 -8.79 -19.68
C MET A 432 16.74 -8.46 -19.56
N ARG A 433 17.52 -9.38 -18.99
CA ARG A 433 18.99 -9.31 -19.09
C ARG A 433 19.41 -9.53 -20.53
N ALA A 434 20.37 -8.76 -21.00
CA ALA A 434 20.94 -8.96 -22.34
C ALA A 434 21.57 -10.37 -22.45
N SER A 435 21.00 -11.20 -23.32
CA SER A 435 21.47 -12.55 -23.58
C SER A 435 22.82 -12.52 -24.34
N ALA A 436 23.48 -13.68 -24.46
CA ALA A 436 24.69 -13.77 -25.26
C ALA A 436 24.46 -13.41 -26.74
N LYS A 437 23.29 -13.79 -27.28
CA LYS A 437 22.87 -13.44 -28.65
C LYS A 437 22.62 -11.94 -28.79
N ASP A 438 21.98 -11.31 -27.79
CA ASP A 438 21.76 -9.86 -27.81
C ASP A 438 23.11 -9.12 -27.80
N LYS A 439 24.03 -9.54 -26.94
CA LYS A 439 25.36 -8.94 -26.84
C LYS A 439 26.11 -9.03 -28.14
N GLU A 440 26.06 -10.16 -28.87
CA GLU A 440 26.69 -10.31 -30.19
C GLU A 440 26.10 -9.31 -31.21
N LYS A 441 24.76 -9.19 -31.25
CA LYS A 441 24.06 -8.23 -32.12
C LYS A 441 24.41 -6.78 -31.76
N LEU A 442 24.46 -6.48 -30.47
CA LEU A 442 24.79 -5.16 -29.93
C LEU A 442 26.26 -4.80 -30.22
N GLU A 443 27.17 -5.75 -30.10
CA GLU A 443 28.61 -5.54 -30.45
C GLU A 443 28.77 -5.14 -31.91
N LYS A 444 28.07 -5.82 -32.82
CA LYS A 444 28.07 -5.47 -34.25
C LYS A 444 27.50 -4.06 -34.45
N LEU A 445 26.40 -3.72 -33.82
CA LEU A 445 25.79 -2.39 -33.90
C LEU A 445 26.74 -1.30 -33.36
N MET A 446 27.32 -1.51 -32.19
CA MET A 446 28.20 -0.54 -31.52
C MET A 446 29.54 -0.37 -32.27
N SER A 447 30.09 -1.42 -32.89
CA SER A 447 31.32 -1.33 -33.70
C SER A 447 31.11 -0.55 -34.98
N THR A 448 29.90 -0.62 -35.56
CA THR A 448 29.57 0.07 -36.82
C THR A 448 29.29 1.55 -36.57
N ASN A 449 28.84 1.93 -35.38
CA ASN A 449 28.46 3.29 -35.05
C ASN A 449 29.26 3.83 -33.84
N LYS A 450 30.31 4.59 -34.10
CA LYS A 450 31.21 5.19 -33.10
C LYS A 450 30.56 6.28 -32.20
N LYS A 451 29.28 6.53 -32.36
CA LYS A 451 28.56 7.59 -31.60
C LYS A 451 27.97 7.11 -30.25
N PHE A 452 28.05 5.81 -29.93
CA PHE A 452 27.59 5.32 -28.64
C PHE A 452 28.61 5.67 -27.56
N ASN A 453 28.15 6.40 -26.56
CA ASN A 453 28.92 6.80 -25.37
C ASN A 453 28.49 6.02 -24.13
N CYS A 454 28.35 4.71 -24.27
CA CYS A 454 27.94 3.81 -23.16
C CYS A 454 28.73 2.49 -23.27
N SER A 455 28.85 1.81 -22.15
CA SER A 455 29.36 0.44 -22.13
C SER A 455 28.34 -0.54 -22.72
N MET A 456 28.72 -1.81 -22.87
CA MET A 456 27.82 -2.87 -23.35
C MET A 456 26.56 -2.95 -22.44
N PRO A 457 25.35 -2.80 -22.99
CA PRO A 457 24.13 -2.84 -22.21
C PRO A 457 23.97 -4.15 -21.42
N THR A 458 23.53 -4.04 -20.17
CA THR A 458 23.26 -5.18 -19.30
C THR A 458 21.83 -5.68 -19.41
N HIS A 459 20.89 -4.77 -19.73
CA HIS A 459 19.46 -5.07 -19.82
C HIS A 459 18.79 -4.38 -21.01
N GLY A 460 17.73 -5.02 -21.52
CA GLY A 460 16.81 -4.44 -22.49
C GLY A 460 15.40 -4.34 -21.91
N HIS A 461 14.79 -3.18 -22.06
CA HIS A 461 13.39 -2.95 -21.74
C HIS A 461 12.57 -3.03 -23.03
N HIS A 462 11.87 -4.13 -23.24
CA HIS A 462 11.01 -4.36 -24.38
C HIS A 462 9.66 -3.65 -24.18
N VAL A 463 9.41 -2.60 -24.96
CA VAL A 463 8.17 -1.80 -24.88
C VAL A 463 7.09 -2.51 -25.66
N PHE A 464 6.22 -3.26 -24.99
CA PHE A 464 5.11 -3.97 -25.62
C PHE A 464 3.83 -3.11 -25.72
N LYS A 465 3.72 -2.05 -24.92
CA LYS A 465 2.57 -1.15 -24.92
C LYS A 465 2.95 0.30 -24.63
N ASN A 466 2.42 1.21 -25.43
CA ASN A 466 2.59 2.66 -25.24
C ASN A 466 1.37 3.39 -25.82
N ARG A 467 0.30 3.51 -25.02
CA ARG A 467 -0.93 4.18 -25.44
C ARG A 467 -0.73 5.68 -25.52
N GLY A 468 -0.81 6.23 -26.72
CA GLY A 468 -0.61 7.65 -26.99
C GLY A 468 0.83 8.04 -27.38
N GLY A 469 1.75 7.07 -27.47
CA GLY A 469 3.13 7.27 -27.93
C GLY A 469 3.43 6.47 -29.21
N LYS A 470 4.42 6.94 -29.99
CA LYS A 470 4.84 6.26 -31.23
C LYS A 470 5.84 5.11 -31.01
N TYR A 471 6.36 4.97 -29.79
CA TYR A 471 7.39 3.98 -29.49
C TYR A 471 6.79 2.72 -28.88
N THR A 472 6.31 1.82 -29.71
CA THR A 472 5.85 0.46 -29.35
C THR A 472 6.66 -0.54 -30.16
N GLY A 473 6.98 -1.70 -29.61
CA GLY A 473 7.83 -2.70 -30.27
C GLY A 473 9.29 -2.29 -30.38
N VAL A 474 9.75 -1.40 -29.47
CA VAL A 474 11.15 -0.98 -29.37
C VAL A 474 11.81 -1.58 -28.14
N ILE A 475 13.14 -1.64 -28.15
CA ILE A 475 13.95 -2.06 -27.01
C ILE A 475 14.78 -0.87 -26.54
N ILE A 476 14.60 -0.50 -25.27
CA ILE A 476 15.43 0.52 -24.61
C ILE A 476 16.57 -0.21 -23.89
N TRP A 477 17.79 -0.01 -24.37
CA TRP A 477 18.99 -0.62 -23.82
C TRP A 477 19.57 0.25 -22.72
N VAL A 478 19.89 -0.39 -21.56
CA VAL A 478 20.40 0.31 -20.38
C VAL A 478 21.47 -0.52 -19.66
N ASN A 479 22.29 0.17 -18.89
CA ASN A 479 23.10 -0.42 -17.84
C ASN A 479 22.37 -0.26 -16.51
N MET A 480 22.01 -1.38 -15.89
CA MET A 480 21.35 -1.39 -14.59
C MET A 480 22.32 -1.85 -13.51
N ASN A 481 22.50 -1.05 -12.50
CA ASN A 481 23.11 -1.45 -11.25
C ASN A 481 22.02 -1.74 -10.21
N LEU A 482 21.83 -3.02 -9.90
CA LEU A 482 20.80 -3.43 -8.95
C LEU A 482 21.22 -3.24 -7.48
N ASP A 483 22.50 -3.00 -7.20
CA ASP A 483 23.00 -2.85 -5.83
C ASP A 483 22.70 -1.46 -5.26
N ASN A 484 22.54 -0.46 -6.14
CA ASN A 484 22.12 0.89 -5.79
C ASN A 484 20.94 1.41 -6.64
N MET A 485 20.26 0.53 -7.37
CA MET A 485 19.07 0.79 -8.20
C MET A 485 19.24 1.90 -9.25
N THR A 486 20.46 2.16 -9.70
CA THR A 486 20.72 3.17 -10.72
C THR A 486 20.61 2.61 -12.14
N ILE A 487 20.15 3.45 -13.05
CA ILE A 487 20.01 3.14 -14.48
C ILE A 487 20.81 4.16 -15.29
N GLU A 488 21.67 3.67 -16.16
CA GLU A 488 22.35 4.45 -17.18
C GLU A 488 21.75 4.12 -18.54
N ASP A 489 21.22 5.14 -19.21
CA ASP A 489 20.65 5.01 -20.55
C ASP A 489 21.73 4.79 -21.60
N CYS A 490 21.53 3.82 -22.49
CA CYS A 490 22.42 3.57 -23.60
C CYS A 490 21.80 4.08 -24.91
N PHE A 491 20.86 3.35 -25.48
CA PHE A 491 20.20 3.70 -26.75
C PHE A 491 18.92 2.90 -26.94
N VAL A 492 18.21 3.19 -28.04
CA VAL A 492 16.97 2.49 -28.40
C VAL A 492 17.16 1.80 -29.75
N THR A 493 16.62 0.57 -29.87
CA THR A 493 16.56 -0.18 -31.15
C THR A 493 15.15 -0.66 -31.45
N THR A 494 14.94 -1.05 -32.70
CA THR A 494 13.83 -1.95 -33.06
C THR A 494 14.10 -3.36 -32.50
N GLN A 495 13.15 -4.28 -32.63
CA GLN A 495 13.35 -5.70 -32.32
C GLN A 495 14.41 -6.37 -33.23
N ASP A 496 14.63 -5.84 -34.43
CA ASP A 496 15.64 -6.31 -35.35
C ASP A 496 17.03 -5.67 -35.12
N PHE A 497 17.21 -4.96 -33.98
CA PHE A 497 18.45 -4.27 -33.62
C PHE A 497 18.85 -3.12 -34.55
N GLU A 498 17.90 -2.57 -35.30
CA GLU A 498 18.13 -1.31 -36.00
C GLU A 498 18.09 -0.14 -35.02
N GLN A 499 19.11 0.71 -35.00
CA GLN A 499 19.16 1.86 -34.11
C GLN A 499 18.05 2.86 -34.43
N LEU A 500 17.31 3.26 -33.36
CA LEU A 500 16.38 4.37 -33.40
C LEU A 500 17.00 5.58 -32.69
N TYR A 501 17.03 6.72 -33.37
CA TYR A 501 17.45 7.95 -32.73
C TYR A 501 16.32 8.45 -31.81
N VAL A 502 16.53 8.31 -30.53
CA VAL A 502 15.62 8.80 -29.45
C VAL A 502 16.43 9.72 -28.56
N GLU A 503 16.16 11.02 -28.66
CA GLU A 503 16.83 12.01 -27.83
C GLU A 503 16.36 11.88 -26.36
N PRO A 504 17.28 11.65 -25.40
CA PRO A 504 16.93 11.60 -23.98
C PRO A 504 16.26 12.90 -23.52
N LYS A 505 15.26 12.79 -22.61
CA LYS A 505 14.54 13.95 -22.08
C LYS A 505 14.76 14.08 -20.58
N ILE A 506 15.29 15.22 -20.15
CA ILE A 506 15.32 15.64 -18.76
C ILE A 506 14.00 16.37 -18.48
N LEU A 507 13.28 15.99 -17.42
CA LEU A 507 12.00 16.58 -16.99
C LEU A 507 12.13 17.27 -15.65
#